data_42737d275478fc09b65a67253bd7e074
#
_entry.id   42737d275478fc09b65a67253bd7e074
#
_cell.length_a   1.000
_cell.length_b   1.000
_cell.length_c   1.000
_cell.angle_alpha   90.00
_cell.angle_beta   90.00
_cell.angle_gamma   90.00
#
_symmetry.space_group_name_H-M   'P 1'
#
loop_
_entity.id
_entity.type
_entity.pdbx_description
1 polymer ?
#
loop_
_entity_poly.entity_id
_entity_poly.type
_entity_poly.pdbx_seq_one_letter_code
_entity_poly.pdbx_strand_id
1 'polypeptide(L)'
;GSGGCPKIVKIAGSSLPRFLRDRGLLMPIVISKEIPAYSALQSENIFVMNSERAFTQDIRPLEIAILNLMPTKIETETQLLRLLSNSPLQVNITLVYTESYKSKNTAAAHLERFYKKFDDIKDKHFDGMIITGAPVEVMPFEEVAYWKELTKIFDFADSNVTSTIYICWGAQAALYYHYGIEKHLLPKKLFGIFPHRKNIDLHDPLLKGIDDVFYIPHSRHTTVNVEDVAREPRLQILSVSDEAGLSIAKSRDNKKIFLTGHMEYDRDTLKTEFERDVAKGLPIDPPAHYFTDSSCTKVRVTWTSAANLFYTNWLNYYVYQVTPFKF
;
A
#
# COMPACT_ATOMS: atom_id res chain seq x y z
N GLY A 1 40.00 38.49 8.08
CA GLY A 1 40.02 37.20 8.75
C GLY A 1 39.34 36.16 7.87
N SER A 2 40.16 35.39 7.13
CA SER A 2 39.73 34.33 6.24
C SER A 2 39.48 33.06 7.05
N GLY A 3 38.23 32.63 7.16
CA GLY A 3 37.81 31.36 7.73
C GLY A 3 37.83 30.28 6.66
N GLY A 4 38.83 29.42 6.64
CA GLY A 4 38.96 28.29 5.73
C GLY A 4 38.01 27.15 6.12
N CYS A 5 37.29 26.62 5.14
CA CYS A 5 36.48 25.40 5.23
C CYS A 5 37.42 24.17 5.46
N PRO A 6 37.08 23.26 6.36
CA PRO A 6 37.93 22.08 6.57
C PRO A 6 37.89 21.13 5.37
N LYS A 7 39.04 20.73 4.88
CA LYS A 7 39.24 19.78 3.79
C LYS A 7 38.75 18.39 4.22
N ILE A 8 37.82 17.82 3.43
CA ILE A 8 37.43 16.42 3.54
C ILE A 8 38.66 15.52 3.24
N VAL A 9 39.12 14.82 4.25
CA VAL A 9 40.19 13.80 4.10
C VAL A 9 39.54 12.59 3.39
N LYS A 10 39.97 12.29 2.18
CA LYS A 10 39.70 11.03 1.51
C LYS A 10 40.41 9.90 2.28
N ILE A 11 39.63 9.09 2.98
CA ILE A 11 40.13 7.82 3.52
C ILE A 11 40.27 6.86 2.34
N ALA A 12 41.51 6.49 2.05
CA ALA A 12 41.83 5.51 1.02
C ALA A 12 41.22 4.14 1.37
N GLY A 13 40.76 3.45 0.32
CA GLY A 13 39.98 2.22 0.40
C GLY A 13 40.61 1.11 1.25
N SER A 14 39.87 0.70 2.26
CA SER A 14 39.96 -0.62 2.82
C SER A 14 39.01 -1.54 2.03
N SER A 15 39.59 -2.46 1.26
CA SER A 15 38.84 -3.53 0.60
C SER A 15 38.16 -4.38 1.69
N LEU A 16 36.85 -4.39 1.74
CA LEU A 16 36.08 -5.32 2.55
C LEU A 16 36.52 -6.78 2.23
N PRO A 17 36.64 -7.63 3.26
CA PRO A 17 36.99 -9.03 3.06
C PRO A 17 36.05 -9.72 2.07
N ARG A 18 36.60 -10.59 1.22
CA ARG A 18 35.92 -11.28 0.12
C ARG A 18 34.64 -12.05 0.53
N PHE A 19 34.59 -12.54 1.79
CA PHE A 19 33.42 -13.26 2.32
C PHE A 19 32.18 -12.38 2.63
N LEU A 20 32.34 -11.04 2.61
CA LEU A 20 31.22 -10.08 2.74
C LEU A 20 30.60 -9.68 1.40
N ARG A 21 31.20 -10.11 0.26
CA ARG A 21 30.69 -9.78 -1.09
C ARG A 21 29.59 -10.70 -1.59
N ASP A 22 29.49 -11.93 -1.06
CA ASP A 22 28.62 -12.98 -1.62
C ASP A 22 27.38 -13.29 -0.76
N ARG A 23 27.16 -12.54 0.32
CA ARG A 23 25.93 -12.66 1.12
C ARG A 23 25.27 -11.30 1.17
N GLY A 24 24.19 -11.16 0.42
CA GLY A 24 23.27 -10.02 0.54
C GLY A 24 22.78 -9.92 1.99
N LEU A 25 23.52 -9.15 2.80
CA LEU A 25 23.20 -8.93 4.20
C LEU A 25 22.14 -7.84 4.29
N LEU A 26 20.88 -8.24 4.47
CA LEU A 26 19.89 -7.37 5.09
C LEU A 26 19.01 -8.24 5.97
N MET A 27 19.35 -8.25 7.26
CA MET A 27 18.74 -9.11 8.24
C MET A 27 18.05 -8.29 9.32
N PRO A 28 16.88 -8.72 9.84
CA PRO A 28 16.41 -8.22 11.12
C PRO A 28 17.50 -8.45 12.16
N ILE A 29 17.51 -7.61 13.20
CA ILE A 29 18.50 -7.74 14.27
C ILE A 29 18.43 -9.14 14.87
N VAL A 30 19.55 -9.88 14.78
CA VAL A 30 19.70 -11.17 15.43
C VAL A 30 20.36 -10.94 16.78
N ILE A 31 19.64 -11.18 17.87
CA ILE A 31 20.16 -11.03 19.25
C ILE A 31 19.81 -12.25 20.09
N SER A 32 20.61 -12.49 21.14
CA SER A 32 20.32 -13.53 22.11
C SER A 32 18.99 -13.28 22.82
N LYS A 33 18.22 -14.33 23.07
CA LYS A 33 17.00 -14.26 23.88
C LYS A 33 17.25 -13.81 25.32
N GLU A 34 18.49 -13.94 25.81
CA GLU A 34 18.89 -13.62 27.18
C GLU A 34 19.16 -12.12 27.39
N ILE A 35 19.31 -11.35 26.32
CA ILE A 35 19.49 -9.91 26.44
C ILE A 35 18.17 -9.26 26.82
N PRO A 36 18.11 -8.42 27.87
CA PRO A 36 16.88 -7.74 28.28
C PRO A 36 16.18 -6.97 27.15
N ALA A 37 16.96 -6.41 26.22
CA ALA A 37 16.46 -5.74 25.03
C ALA A 37 15.57 -6.65 24.15
N TYR A 38 15.79 -7.98 24.15
CA TYR A 38 14.98 -8.91 23.36
C TYR A 38 13.50 -8.86 23.76
N SER A 39 13.22 -8.96 25.07
CA SER A 39 11.87 -8.90 25.60
C SER A 39 11.23 -7.52 25.42
N ALA A 40 12.01 -6.46 25.65
CA ALA A 40 11.56 -5.08 25.48
C ALA A 40 11.15 -4.83 24.03
N LEU A 41 12.00 -5.18 23.07
CA LEU A 41 11.73 -5.02 21.63
C LEU A 41 10.52 -5.85 21.18
N GLN A 42 10.36 -7.08 21.70
CA GLN A 42 9.17 -7.88 21.42
C GLN A 42 7.90 -7.23 21.96
N SER A 43 7.94 -6.66 23.17
CA SER A 43 6.78 -5.96 23.76
C SER A 43 6.39 -4.71 22.97
N GLU A 44 7.34 -4.11 22.24
CA GLU A 44 7.13 -2.98 21.33
C GLU A 44 6.73 -3.41 19.91
N ASN A 45 6.46 -4.70 19.68
CA ASN A 45 6.21 -5.29 18.37
C ASN A 45 7.37 -5.08 17.38
N ILE A 46 8.59 -4.97 17.87
CA ILE A 46 9.79 -4.97 17.04
C ILE A 46 10.22 -6.41 16.79
N PHE A 47 10.32 -6.80 15.53
CA PHE A 47 10.80 -8.13 15.19
C PHE A 47 12.29 -8.27 15.50
N VAL A 48 12.60 -9.20 16.38
CA VAL A 48 13.96 -9.62 16.67
C VAL A 48 14.07 -11.12 16.45
N MET A 49 15.15 -11.54 15.79
CA MET A 49 15.42 -12.93 15.51
C MET A 49 16.44 -13.49 16.50
N ASN A 50 16.26 -14.71 16.92
CA ASN A 50 17.35 -15.42 17.60
C ASN A 50 18.23 -16.14 16.59
N SER A 51 19.42 -16.53 17.01
CA SER A 51 20.39 -17.20 16.15
C SER A 51 19.89 -18.52 15.57
N GLU A 52 19.09 -19.30 16.31
CA GLU A 52 18.52 -20.57 15.83
C GLU A 52 17.61 -20.35 14.62
N ARG A 53 16.74 -19.34 14.69
CA ARG A 53 15.82 -18.99 13.60
C ARG A 53 16.57 -18.37 12.41
N ALA A 54 17.64 -17.62 12.66
CA ALA A 54 18.47 -17.03 11.62
C ALA A 54 19.17 -18.10 10.77
N PHE A 55 19.62 -19.21 11.38
CA PHE A 55 20.28 -20.31 10.67
C PHE A 55 19.33 -21.15 9.80
N THR A 56 18.02 -21.10 10.06
CA THR A 56 17.02 -21.89 9.34
C THR A 56 16.33 -21.13 8.21
N GLN A 57 16.65 -19.85 8.01
CA GLN A 57 16.09 -19.05 6.94
C GLN A 57 16.99 -19.06 5.70
N ASP A 58 16.55 -19.78 4.66
CA ASP A 58 16.94 -19.42 3.30
C ASP A 58 16.18 -18.17 2.91
N ILE A 59 16.90 -17.17 2.38
CA ILE A 59 16.32 -15.92 1.91
C ILE A 59 15.67 -16.22 0.57
N ARG A 60 14.34 -16.37 0.57
CA ARG A 60 13.57 -16.43 -0.66
C ARG A 60 12.96 -15.06 -0.98
N PRO A 61 12.85 -14.67 -2.24
CA PRO A 61 12.07 -13.50 -2.62
C PRO A 61 10.62 -13.62 -2.21
N LEU A 62 9.99 -12.49 -1.84
CA LEU A 62 8.55 -12.43 -1.66
C LEU A 62 7.86 -12.35 -3.03
N GLU A 63 6.86 -13.17 -3.24
CA GLU A 63 6.04 -13.15 -4.46
C GLU A 63 4.83 -12.24 -4.23
N ILE A 64 4.81 -11.08 -4.89
CA ILE A 64 3.75 -10.08 -4.77
C ILE A 64 3.02 -9.92 -6.10
N ALA A 65 1.69 -10.07 -6.08
CA ALA A 65 0.84 -9.76 -7.23
C ALA A 65 0.22 -8.37 -7.09
N ILE A 66 0.11 -7.64 -8.20
CA ILE A 66 -0.59 -6.35 -8.26
C ILE A 66 -1.67 -6.43 -9.33
N LEU A 67 -2.93 -6.47 -8.92
CA LEU A 67 -4.07 -6.29 -9.81
C LEU A 67 -4.29 -4.80 -10.02
N ASN A 68 -3.92 -4.32 -11.19
CA ASN A 68 -3.98 -2.91 -11.53
C ASN A 68 -5.25 -2.60 -12.33
N LEU A 69 -6.26 -2.07 -11.65
CA LEU A 69 -7.55 -1.66 -12.23
C LEU A 69 -7.57 -0.19 -12.68
N MET A 70 -6.48 0.55 -12.43
CA MET A 70 -6.38 1.96 -12.81
C MET A 70 -6.27 2.12 -14.33
N PRO A 71 -6.82 3.22 -14.89
CA PRO A 71 -6.74 3.47 -16.33
C PRO A 71 -5.33 3.86 -16.78
N THR A 72 -4.57 4.56 -15.93
CA THR A 72 -3.17 4.96 -16.15
C THR A 72 -2.23 3.93 -15.51
N LYS A 73 -2.16 2.73 -16.11
CA LYS A 73 -1.47 1.60 -15.50
C LYS A 73 0.02 1.84 -15.24
N ILE A 74 0.72 2.48 -16.17
CA ILE A 74 2.17 2.75 -16.07
C ILE A 74 2.47 3.69 -14.89
N GLU A 75 1.66 4.71 -14.67
CA GLU A 75 1.81 5.60 -13.54
C GLU A 75 1.60 4.86 -12.21
N THR A 76 0.49 4.13 -12.09
CA THR A 76 0.14 3.39 -10.86
C THR A 76 1.15 2.30 -10.54
N GLU A 77 1.61 1.52 -11.54
CA GLU A 77 2.64 0.52 -11.33
C GLU A 77 3.95 1.15 -10.82
N THR A 78 4.37 2.29 -11.40
CA THR A 78 5.58 3.00 -10.96
C THR A 78 5.45 3.50 -9.52
N GLN A 79 4.31 4.05 -9.16
CA GLN A 79 4.03 4.53 -7.81
C GLN A 79 4.10 3.39 -6.77
N LEU A 80 3.45 2.27 -7.04
CA LEU A 80 3.47 1.10 -6.15
C LEU A 80 4.85 0.44 -6.09
N LEU A 81 5.51 0.26 -7.22
CA LEU A 81 6.86 -0.32 -7.26
C LEU A 81 7.87 0.51 -6.47
N ARG A 82 7.76 1.84 -6.49
CA ARG A 82 8.60 2.74 -5.70
C ARG A 82 8.44 2.48 -4.20
N LEU A 83 7.21 2.32 -3.72
CA LEU A 83 6.95 2.02 -2.30
C LEU A 83 7.42 0.63 -1.91
N LEU A 84 7.19 -0.38 -2.74
CA LEU A 84 7.61 -1.75 -2.48
C LEU A 84 9.13 -1.93 -2.53
N SER A 85 9.84 -1.09 -3.30
CA SER A 85 11.29 -1.13 -3.39
C SER A 85 12.01 -0.49 -2.19
N ASN A 86 11.30 0.28 -1.36
CA ASN A 86 11.86 0.88 -0.15
C ASN A 86 11.87 -0.10 1.03
N SER A 87 12.39 -1.30 0.79
CA SER A 87 12.51 -2.38 1.78
C SER A 87 13.79 -3.17 1.50
N PRO A 88 14.45 -3.69 2.53
CA PRO A 88 15.57 -4.60 2.35
C PRO A 88 15.17 -5.99 1.85
N LEU A 89 13.88 -6.30 1.82
CA LEU A 89 13.37 -7.59 1.37
C LEU A 89 13.41 -7.66 -0.16
N GLN A 90 13.82 -8.81 -0.70
CA GLN A 90 13.71 -9.06 -2.12
C GLN A 90 12.25 -9.35 -2.48
N VAL A 91 11.72 -8.62 -3.47
CA VAL A 91 10.32 -8.72 -3.89
C VAL A 91 10.26 -8.98 -5.39
N ASN A 92 9.61 -10.07 -5.78
CA ASN A 92 9.25 -10.36 -7.16
C ASN A 92 7.83 -9.88 -7.42
N ILE A 93 7.63 -9.15 -8.50
CA ILE A 93 6.34 -8.54 -8.84
C ILE A 93 5.70 -9.26 -10.02
N THR A 94 4.44 -9.63 -9.87
CA THR A 94 3.57 -10.08 -10.95
C THR A 94 2.45 -9.06 -11.14
N LEU A 95 2.48 -8.35 -12.27
CA LEU A 95 1.43 -7.41 -12.65
C LEU A 95 0.27 -8.17 -13.29
N VAL A 96 -0.95 -7.88 -12.86
CA VAL A 96 -2.17 -8.55 -13.30
C VAL A 96 -3.20 -7.54 -13.78
N TYR A 97 -3.93 -7.87 -14.83
CA TYR A 97 -5.05 -7.07 -15.34
C TYR A 97 -6.30 -7.94 -15.52
N THR A 98 -7.47 -7.30 -15.58
CA THR A 98 -8.73 -7.96 -15.88
C THR A 98 -8.93 -8.12 -17.39
N GLU A 99 -9.18 -9.34 -17.84
CA GLU A 99 -9.37 -9.65 -19.26
C GLU A 99 -10.70 -9.11 -19.79
N SER A 100 -11.73 -9.09 -18.95
CA SER A 100 -13.07 -8.61 -19.30
C SER A 100 -13.14 -7.10 -19.58
N TYR A 101 -12.07 -6.36 -19.34
CA TYR A 101 -12.00 -4.93 -19.59
C TYR A 101 -10.76 -4.52 -20.38
N LYS A 102 -10.95 -3.99 -21.60
CA LYS A 102 -9.85 -3.45 -22.39
C LYS A 102 -9.51 -2.04 -21.94
N SER A 103 -8.31 -1.84 -21.43
CA SER A 103 -7.80 -0.50 -21.08
C SER A 103 -7.73 0.37 -22.34
N LYS A 104 -8.34 1.56 -22.25
CA LYS A 104 -8.28 2.56 -23.36
C LYS A 104 -7.01 3.42 -23.29
N ASN A 105 -6.36 3.50 -22.14
CA ASN A 105 -5.28 4.43 -21.84
C ASN A 105 -3.91 3.78 -21.76
N THR A 106 -3.83 2.45 -21.85
CA THR A 106 -2.57 1.71 -21.82
C THR A 106 -2.41 0.95 -23.14
N ALA A 107 -1.23 1.07 -23.76
CA ALA A 107 -0.94 0.38 -25.01
C ALA A 107 -1.05 -1.14 -24.83
N ALA A 108 -1.70 -1.83 -25.77
CA ALA A 108 -1.86 -3.29 -25.73
C ALA A 108 -0.50 -4.00 -25.61
N ALA A 109 0.52 -3.51 -26.33
CA ALA A 109 1.89 -4.05 -26.26
C ALA A 109 2.50 -4.01 -24.86
N HIS A 110 2.19 -2.98 -24.04
CA HIS A 110 2.65 -2.91 -22.66
C HIS A 110 1.99 -3.99 -21.80
N LEU A 111 0.68 -4.19 -21.96
CA LEU A 111 -0.06 -5.22 -21.23
C LEU A 111 0.42 -6.62 -21.61
N GLU A 112 0.55 -6.92 -22.91
CA GLU A 112 1.02 -8.21 -23.39
C GLU A 112 2.43 -8.56 -22.90
N ARG A 113 3.29 -7.55 -22.79
CA ARG A 113 4.68 -7.74 -22.38
C ARG A 113 4.86 -7.90 -20.88
N PHE A 114 4.14 -7.13 -20.06
CA PHE A 114 4.44 -6.98 -18.63
C PHE A 114 3.35 -7.49 -17.71
N TYR A 115 2.13 -7.68 -18.20
CA TYR A 115 0.99 -8.10 -17.40
C TYR A 115 0.60 -9.54 -17.66
N LYS A 116 0.04 -10.19 -16.62
CA LYS A 116 -0.56 -11.51 -16.68
C LYS A 116 -2.09 -11.38 -16.58
N LYS A 117 -2.79 -12.33 -17.19
CA LYS A 117 -4.23 -12.53 -16.97
C LYS A 117 -4.44 -13.31 -15.68
N PHE A 118 -5.64 -13.25 -15.13
CA PHE A 118 -5.98 -14.05 -13.95
C PHE A 118 -5.80 -15.55 -14.20
N ASP A 119 -6.18 -16.05 -15.37
CA ASP A 119 -6.00 -17.46 -15.73
C ASP A 119 -4.54 -17.93 -15.71
N ASP A 120 -3.58 -17.04 -15.91
CA ASP A 120 -2.14 -17.35 -15.87
C ASP A 120 -1.61 -17.52 -14.43
N ILE A 121 -2.38 -17.06 -13.43
CA ILE A 121 -1.94 -17.03 -12.02
C ILE A 121 -2.84 -17.81 -11.06
N LYS A 122 -4.02 -18.24 -11.48
CA LYS A 122 -5.07 -18.83 -10.61
C LYS A 122 -4.63 -20.07 -9.80
N ASP A 123 -3.61 -20.79 -10.29
CA ASP A 123 -3.06 -21.98 -9.61
C ASP A 123 -1.78 -21.65 -8.81
N LYS A 124 -1.38 -20.39 -8.74
CA LYS A 124 -0.19 -19.93 -8.00
C LYS A 124 -0.55 -19.50 -6.58
N HIS A 125 0.46 -19.48 -5.72
CA HIS A 125 0.39 -18.83 -4.41
C HIS A 125 1.25 -17.57 -4.40
N PHE A 126 0.77 -16.54 -3.72
CA PHE A 126 1.50 -15.30 -3.50
C PHE A 126 1.62 -15.00 -2.01
N ASP A 127 2.72 -14.37 -1.64
CA ASP A 127 2.94 -13.91 -0.27
C ASP A 127 2.11 -12.66 0.03
N GLY A 128 1.94 -11.80 -0.96
CA GLY A 128 1.08 -10.63 -0.86
C GLY A 128 0.42 -10.27 -2.19
N MET A 129 -0.65 -9.49 -2.09
CA MET A 129 -1.36 -8.95 -3.24
C MET A 129 -1.80 -7.52 -2.98
N ILE A 130 -1.80 -6.69 -4.03
CA ILE A 130 -2.37 -5.35 -4.00
C ILE A 130 -3.43 -5.28 -5.09
N ILE A 131 -4.64 -4.84 -4.72
CA ILE A 131 -5.74 -4.59 -5.65
C ILE A 131 -6.03 -3.09 -5.63
N THR A 132 -5.83 -2.43 -6.75
CA THR A 132 -5.93 -0.96 -6.85
C THR A 132 -7.36 -0.46 -6.90
N GLY A 133 -7.53 0.85 -6.82
CA GLY A 133 -8.75 1.55 -7.16
C GLY A 133 -9.09 1.46 -8.66
N ALA A 134 -10.28 1.94 -9.00
CA ALA A 134 -10.77 2.03 -10.37
C ALA A 134 -11.75 3.22 -10.50
N PRO A 135 -11.84 3.87 -11.67
CA PRO A 135 -12.69 5.05 -11.89
C PRO A 135 -14.15 4.66 -12.21
N VAL A 136 -14.72 3.72 -11.48
CA VAL A 136 -16.09 3.19 -11.68
C VAL A 136 -16.96 3.30 -10.42
N GLU A 137 -16.58 4.17 -9.51
CA GLU A 137 -17.15 4.24 -8.16
C GLU A 137 -18.60 4.66 -8.08
N VAL A 138 -19.13 5.42 -9.04
CA VAL A 138 -20.54 5.81 -9.08
C VAL A 138 -21.45 4.72 -9.63
N MET A 139 -20.89 3.68 -10.23
CA MET A 139 -21.62 2.56 -10.81
C MET A 139 -21.91 1.50 -9.72
N PRO A 140 -23.09 0.86 -9.69
CA PRO A 140 -23.30 -0.33 -8.87
C PRO A 140 -22.23 -1.39 -9.14
N PHE A 141 -21.80 -2.12 -8.12
CA PHE A 141 -20.69 -3.08 -8.26
C PHE A 141 -21.00 -4.14 -9.32
N GLU A 142 -22.21 -4.67 -9.33
CA GLU A 142 -22.65 -5.74 -10.25
C GLU A 142 -22.71 -5.28 -11.73
N GLU A 143 -22.79 -3.98 -11.97
CA GLU A 143 -22.82 -3.40 -13.32
C GLU A 143 -21.41 -3.14 -13.87
N VAL A 144 -20.38 -3.26 -13.05
CA VAL A 144 -18.98 -3.13 -13.50
C VAL A 144 -18.62 -4.30 -14.42
N ALA A 145 -18.14 -4.00 -15.62
CA ALA A 145 -17.92 -4.98 -16.68
C ALA A 145 -17.07 -6.20 -16.26
N TYR A 146 -16.10 -6.00 -15.37
CA TYR A 146 -15.22 -7.05 -14.85
C TYR A 146 -15.61 -7.55 -13.44
N TRP A 147 -16.80 -7.24 -12.95
CA TRP A 147 -17.21 -7.62 -11.59
C TRP A 147 -17.13 -9.14 -11.35
N LYS A 148 -17.65 -9.94 -12.29
CA LYS A 148 -17.60 -11.42 -12.18
C LYS A 148 -16.17 -11.97 -12.15
N GLU A 149 -15.25 -11.37 -12.86
CA GLU A 149 -13.83 -11.73 -12.82
C GLU A 149 -13.20 -11.28 -11.50
N LEU A 150 -13.51 -10.07 -11.06
CA LEU A 150 -13.00 -9.50 -9.80
C LEU A 150 -13.42 -10.33 -8.57
N THR A 151 -14.67 -10.80 -8.51
CA THR A 151 -15.12 -11.65 -7.40
C THR A 151 -14.35 -12.97 -7.34
N LYS A 152 -14.03 -13.59 -8.48
CA LYS A 152 -13.16 -14.76 -8.53
C LYS A 152 -11.74 -14.45 -8.03
N ILE A 153 -11.24 -13.25 -8.34
CA ILE A 153 -9.92 -12.80 -7.84
C ILE A 153 -9.97 -12.55 -6.34
N PHE A 154 -11.08 -12.06 -5.79
CA PHE A 154 -11.26 -11.94 -4.34
C PHE A 154 -11.24 -13.31 -3.63
N ASP A 155 -11.92 -14.31 -4.18
CA ASP A 155 -11.88 -15.68 -3.66
C ASP A 155 -10.48 -16.31 -3.77
N PHE A 156 -9.78 -16.04 -4.87
CA PHE A 156 -8.38 -16.43 -5.05
C PHE A 156 -7.49 -15.74 -4.01
N ALA A 157 -7.67 -14.45 -3.75
CA ALA A 157 -6.90 -13.73 -2.73
C ALA A 157 -7.12 -14.33 -1.33
N ASP A 158 -8.33 -14.76 -1.00
CA ASP A 158 -8.63 -15.41 0.27
C ASP A 158 -7.95 -16.77 0.44
N SER A 159 -7.84 -17.55 -0.62
CA SER A 159 -7.32 -18.93 -0.57
C SER A 159 -5.83 -19.02 -0.89
N ASN A 160 -5.32 -18.20 -1.79
CA ASN A 160 -3.99 -18.35 -2.38
C ASN A 160 -2.99 -17.23 -2.04
N VAL A 161 -3.42 -16.21 -1.26
CA VAL A 161 -2.57 -15.09 -0.88
C VAL A 161 -2.52 -14.95 0.64
N THR A 162 -1.32 -14.70 1.19
CA THR A 162 -1.16 -14.55 2.64
C THR A 162 -1.76 -13.25 3.16
N SER A 163 -1.53 -12.13 2.48
CA SER A 163 -2.10 -10.82 2.84
C SER A 163 -2.38 -9.97 1.60
N THR A 164 -3.54 -9.30 1.57
CA THR A 164 -3.97 -8.46 0.45
C THR A 164 -4.30 -7.04 0.91
N ILE A 165 -3.74 -6.03 0.23
CA ILE A 165 -4.15 -4.63 0.37
C ILE A 165 -5.14 -4.31 -0.74
N TYR A 166 -6.29 -3.76 -0.35
CA TYR A 166 -7.31 -3.21 -1.25
C TYR A 166 -7.29 -1.70 -1.15
N ILE A 167 -7.21 -1.00 -2.29
CA ILE A 167 -7.06 0.46 -2.34
C ILE A 167 -8.30 1.12 -2.92
N CYS A 168 -8.79 2.17 -2.26
CA CYS A 168 -9.87 3.07 -2.70
C CYS A 168 -11.14 2.29 -3.13
N TRP A 169 -11.52 2.36 -4.41
CA TRP A 169 -12.65 1.58 -4.91
C TRP A 169 -12.46 0.07 -4.71
N GLY A 170 -11.24 -0.44 -4.86
CA GLY A 170 -10.93 -1.85 -4.56
C GLY A 170 -11.23 -2.21 -3.11
N ALA A 171 -10.98 -1.30 -2.16
CA ALA A 171 -11.35 -1.49 -0.76
C ALA A 171 -12.87 -1.52 -0.57
N GLN A 172 -13.59 -0.60 -1.21
CA GLN A 172 -15.06 -0.57 -1.16
C GLN A 172 -15.68 -1.84 -1.78
N ALA A 173 -15.16 -2.28 -2.92
CA ALA A 173 -15.61 -3.49 -3.60
C ALA A 173 -15.40 -4.76 -2.76
N ALA A 174 -14.25 -4.87 -2.09
CA ALA A 174 -13.95 -6.00 -1.21
C ALA A 174 -14.77 -5.97 0.09
N LEU A 175 -14.99 -4.79 0.67
CA LEU A 175 -15.87 -4.62 1.84
C LEU A 175 -17.31 -5.02 1.51
N TYR A 176 -17.79 -4.66 0.32
CA TYR A 176 -19.11 -5.07 -0.17
C TYR A 176 -19.18 -6.58 -0.38
N TYR A 177 -18.24 -7.15 -1.13
CA TYR A 177 -18.25 -8.56 -1.48
C TYR A 177 -18.16 -9.49 -0.27
N HIS A 178 -17.21 -9.22 0.64
CA HIS A 178 -16.93 -10.08 1.78
C HIS A 178 -17.85 -9.86 2.99
N TYR A 179 -18.38 -8.64 3.15
CA TYR A 179 -19.08 -8.23 4.38
C TYR A 179 -20.44 -7.58 4.12
N GLY A 180 -20.84 -7.36 2.87
CA GLY A 180 -22.09 -6.69 2.54
C GLY A 180 -22.13 -5.21 2.93
N ILE A 181 -20.98 -4.57 3.11
CA ILE A 181 -20.90 -3.15 3.47
C ILE A 181 -21.02 -2.31 2.22
N GLU A 182 -22.14 -1.54 2.16
CA GLU A 182 -22.49 -0.70 1.02
C GLU A 182 -21.61 0.55 0.92
N LYS A 183 -21.40 1.00 -0.31
CA LYS A 183 -20.84 2.34 -0.56
C LYS A 183 -21.97 3.36 -0.71
N HIS A 184 -21.67 4.61 -0.39
CA HIS A 184 -22.60 5.73 -0.47
C HIS A 184 -22.01 6.86 -1.30
N LEU A 185 -22.83 7.51 -2.13
CA LEU A 185 -22.42 8.68 -2.90
C LEU A 185 -22.17 9.86 -1.95
N LEU A 186 -21.03 10.52 -2.10
CA LEU A 186 -20.75 11.77 -1.39
C LEU A 186 -21.48 12.94 -2.05
N PRO A 187 -21.93 13.94 -1.27
CA PRO A 187 -22.53 15.16 -1.81
C PRO A 187 -21.57 15.93 -2.73
N LYS A 188 -20.27 15.81 -2.48
CA LYS A 188 -19.17 16.44 -3.21
C LYS A 188 -17.98 15.51 -3.25
N LYS A 189 -17.21 15.58 -4.33
CA LYS A 189 -15.95 14.83 -4.45
C LYS A 189 -15.05 15.10 -3.25
N LEU A 190 -14.62 14.04 -2.57
CA LEU A 190 -13.57 14.10 -1.57
C LEU A 190 -12.23 14.13 -2.29
N PHE A 191 -11.60 15.31 -2.29
CA PHE A 191 -10.42 15.58 -3.11
C PHE A 191 -9.40 16.40 -2.35
N GLY A 192 -8.25 15.83 -2.04
CA GLY A 192 -7.19 16.50 -1.30
C GLY A 192 -6.38 15.57 -0.40
N ILE A 193 -5.65 16.18 0.52
CA ILE A 193 -4.83 15.52 1.54
C ILE A 193 -5.48 15.73 2.89
N PHE A 194 -5.90 14.65 3.54
CA PHE A 194 -6.66 14.73 4.78
C PHE A 194 -5.88 14.17 5.96
N PRO A 195 -6.02 14.79 7.16
CA PRO A 195 -5.47 14.25 8.39
C PRO A 195 -6.27 13.03 8.86
N HIS A 196 -5.56 12.02 9.31
CA HIS A 196 -6.11 10.78 9.83
C HIS A 196 -5.56 10.51 11.22
N ARG A 197 -6.40 10.05 12.13
CA ARG A 197 -5.99 9.65 13.47
C ARG A 197 -5.86 8.13 13.55
N LYS A 198 -4.73 7.71 14.06
CA LYS A 198 -4.43 6.31 14.35
C LYS A 198 -5.22 5.85 15.57
N ASN A 199 -5.74 4.63 15.55
CA ASN A 199 -6.27 3.98 16.75
C ASN A 199 -5.08 3.49 17.61
N ILE A 200 -4.69 4.33 18.56
CA ILE A 200 -3.52 4.09 19.41
C ILE A 200 -3.69 2.90 20.36
N ASP A 201 -4.92 2.54 20.71
CA ASP A 201 -5.19 1.43 21.63
C ASP A 201 -4.90 0.05 21.02
N LEU A 202 -4.86 -0.04 19.68
CA LEU A 202 -4.65 -1.30 18.99
C LEU A 202 -3.18 -1.68 18.83
N HIS A 203 -2.26 -0.72 18.89
CA HIS A 203 -0.82 -0.94 18.68
C HIS A 203 -0.50 -1.83 17.47
N ASP A 204 -1.27 -1.67 16.37
CA ASP A 204 -1.16 -2.53 15.21
C ASP A 204 0.18 -2.32 14.49
N PRO A 205 0.93 -3.40 14.16
CA PRO A 205 2.24 -3.27 13.51
C PRO A 205 2.19 -2.63 12.13
N LEU A 206 1.03 -2.62 11.45
CA LEU A 206 0.86 -1.93 10.16
C LEU A 206 1.14 -0.42 10.28
N LEU A 207 0.77 0.19 11.40
CA LEU A 207 0.94 1.62 11.66
C LEU A 207 2.14 1.94 12.57
N LYS A 208 3.05 0.98 12.74
CA LYS A 208 4.24 1.18 13.56
C LYS A 208 5.14 2.27 12.99
N GLY A 209 5.57 3.19 13.85
CA GLY A 209 6.42 4.33 13.48
C GLY A 209 5.68 5.46 12.76
N ILE A 210 4.41 5.28 12.41
CA ILE A 210 3.56 6.36 11.90
C ILE A 210 3.07 7.18 13.10
N ASP A 211 3.08 8.50 12.94
CA ASP A 211 2.60 9.45 13.96
C ASP A 211 1.11 9.24 14.28
N ASP A 212 0.65 9.72 15.43
CA ASP A 212 -0.75 9.60 15.85
C ASP A 212 -1.72 10.30 14.89
N VAL A 213 -1.24 11.36 14.24
CA VAL A 213 -1.91 12.03 13.11
C VAL A 213 -1.00 11.98 11.90
N PHE A 214 -1.51 11.46 10.81
CA PHE A 214 -0.81 11.37 9.53
C PHE A 214 -1.74 11.72 8.38
N TYR A 215 -1.18 11.93 7.19
CA TYR A 215 -1.94 12.43 6.05
C TYR A 215 -2.02 11.40 4.94
N ILE A 216 -3.19 11.33 4.28
CA ILE A 216 -3.42 10.47 3.12
C ILE A 216 -4.11 11.26 2.01
N PRO A 217 -3.66 11.14 0.74
CA PRO A 217 -4.40 11.63 -0.42
C PRO A 217 -5.72 10.89 -0.63
N HIS A 218 -6.77 11.63 -0.97
CA HIS A 218 -8.05 11.08 -1.40
C HIS A 218 -8.51 11.75 -2.70
N SER A 219 -9.11 10.95 -3.58
CA SER A 219 -9.80 11.39 -4.78
C SER A 219 -10.94 10.41 -5.07
N ARG A 220 -12.13 10.68 -4.55
CA ARG A 220 -13.27 9.76 -4.67
C ARG A 220 -14.62 10.46 -4.55
N HIS A 221 -15.63 9.88 -5.17
CA HIS A 221 -17.03 10.33 -5.14
C HIS A 221 -17.90 9.52 -4.18
N THR A 222 -17.38 8.41 -3.65
CA THR A 222 -18.11 7.50 -2.77
C THR A 222 -17.35 7.24 -1.48
N THR A 223 -18.07 6.80 -0.48
CA THR A 223 -17.54 6.42 0.84
C THR A 223 -18.24 5.19 1.37
N VAL A 224 -17.66 4.56 2.38
CA VAL A 224 -18.33 3.62 3.27
C VAL A 224 -18.51 4.26 4.63
N ASN A 225 -19.60 3.96 5.32
CA ASN A 225 -19.84 4.48 6.66
C ASN A 225 -18.92 3.81 7.68
N VAL A 226 -18.29 4.60 8.52
CA VAL A 226 -17.41 4.09 9.60
C VAL A 226 -18.19 3.17 10.54
N GLU A 227 -19.43 3.52 10.84
CA GLU A 227 -20.32 2.77 11.74
C GLU A 227 -20.66 1.38 11.20
N ASP A 228 -20.82 1.22 9.88
CA ASP A 228 -21.12 -0.07 9.26
C ASP A 228 -19.89 -0.99 9.36
N VAL A 229 -18.68 -0.45 9.17
CA VAL A 229 -17.43 -1.19 9.37
C VAL A 229 -17.21 -1.53 10.84
N ALA A 230 -17.54 -0.62 11.76
CA ALA A 230 -17.38 -0.85 13.20
C ALA A 230 -18.34 -1.92 13.75
N ARG A 231 -19.53 -2.09 13.15
CA ARG A 231 -20.50 -3.13 13.51
C ARG A 231 -20.12 -4.52 13.02
N GLU A 232 -19.24 -4.62 12.03
CA GLU A 232 -18.81 -5.91 11.50
C GLU A 232 -17.74 -6.56 12.43
N PRO A 233 -18.06 -7.63 13.15
CA PRO A 233 -17.18 -8.18 14.16
C PRO A 233 -15.89 -8.81 13.60
N ARG A 234 -15.87 -9.12 12.31
CA ARG A 234 -14.70 -9.66 11.61
C ARG A 234 -13.68 -8.59 11.21
N LEU A 235 -14.06 -7.31 11.33
CA LEU A 235 -13.21 -6.17 10.97
C LEU A 235 -12.66 -5.44 12.19
N GLN A 236 -11.64 -4.64 11.96
CA GLN A 236 -10.97 -3.80 12.93
C GLN A 236 -10.55 -2.49 12.25
N ILE A 237 -10.98 -1.35 12.80
CA ILE A 237 -10.64 -0.03 12.27
C ILE A 237 -9.31 0.41 12.88
N LEU A 238 -8.32 0.72 12.03
CA LEU A 238 -6.99 1.15 12.44
C LEU A 238 -6.83 2.67 12.41
N SER A 239 -7.53 3.36 11.51
CA SER A 239 -7.51 4.82 11.48
C SER A 239 -8.77 5.41 10.84
N VAL A 240 -9.10 6.63 11.26
CA VAL A 240 -10.22 7.42 10.76
C VAL A 240 -9.83 8.88 10.59
N SER A 241 -10.60 9.60 9.79
CA SER A 241 -10.51 11.06 9.61
C SER A 241 -11.86 11.70 9.87
N ASP A 242 -11.86 12.86 10.52
CA ASP A 242 -13.09 13.66 10.71
C ASP A 242 -13.62 14.20 9.38
N GLU A 243 -12.73 14.47 8.43
CA GLU A 243 -13.07 15.01 7.11
C GLU A 243 -13.29 13.90 6.06
N ALA A 244 -12.49 12.82 6.12
CA ALA A 244 -12.46 11.79 5.08
C ALA A 244 -13.13 10.46 5.50
N GLY A 245 -13.58 10.32 6.75
CA GLY A 245 -14.22 9.12 7.26
C GLY A 245 -13.26 7.96 7.48
N LEU A 246 -13.66 6.75 7.07
CA LEU A 246 -12.81 5.56 7.16
C LEU A 246 -11.52 5.77 6.38
N SER A 247 -10.42 5.38 6.97
CA SER A 247 -9.10 5.45 6.35
C SER A 247 -8.50 4.07 6.15
N ILE A 248 -8.21 3.37 7.24
CA ILE A 248 -7.62 2.04 7.21
C ILE A 248 -8.43 1.12 8.13
N ALA A 249 -8.86 0.00 7.59
CA ALA A 249 -9.42 -1.11 8.34
C ALA A 249 -8.72 -2.41 7.90
N LYS A 250 -8.88 -3.46 8.69
CA LYS A 250 -8.38 -4.79 8.35
C LYS A 250 -9.33 -5.88 8.83
N SER A 251 -9.20 -7.06 8.25
CA SER A 251 -9.81 -8.27 8.81
C SER A 251 -9.03 -8.74 10.05
N ARG A 252 -9.73 -9.35 11.03
CA ARG A 252 -9.10 -9.82 12.27
C ARG A 252 -8.11 -10.96 12.06
N ASP A 253 -8.25 -11.70 10.98
CA ASP A 253 -7.30 -12.74 10.56
C ASP A 253 -6.05 -12.16 9.86
N ASN A 254 -5.95 -10.83 9.72
CA ASN A 254 -4.86 -10.10 9.06
C ASN A 254 -4.70 -10.36 7.56
N LYS A 255 -5.63 -11.06 6.91
CA LYS A 255 -5.52 -11.39 5.48
C LYS A 255 -5.89 -10.22 4.57
N LYS A 256 -6.82 -9.36 5.00
CA LYS A 256 -7.34 -8.26 4.21
C LYS A 256 -7.08 -6.92 4.89
N ILE A 257 -6.52 -5.99 4.15
CA ILE A 257 -6.27 -4.61 4.56
C ILE A 257 -7.01 -3.69 3.60
N PHE A 258 -7.83 -2.79 4.12
CA PHE A 258 -8.66 -1.86 3.36
C PHE A 258 -8.14 -0.45 3.56
N LEU A 259 -7.61 0.15 2.51
CA LEU A 259 -7.10 1.51 2.46
C LEU A 259 -8.01 2.35 1.55
N THR A 260 -8.77 3.28 2.11
CA THR A 260 -9.75 4.06 1.32
C THR A 260 -9.13 5.23 0.56
N GLY A 261 -7.92 5.65 0.91
CA GLY A 261 -7.15 6.69 0.24
C GLY A 261 -6.04 6.13 -0.66
N HIS A 262 -5.19 7.03 -1.14
CA HIS A 262 -4.15 6.75 -2.13
C HIS A 262 -2.76 7.13 -1.60
N MET A 263 -2.18 6.30 -0.75
CA MET A 263 -0.82 6.53 -0.24
C MET A 263 0.25 6.45 -1.33
N GLU A 264 -0.05 5.78 -2.46
CA GLU A 264 0.85 5.61 -3.58
C GLU A 264 1.03 6.86 -4.44
N TYR A 265 0.17 7.87 -4.30
CA TYR A 265 0.21 9.05 -5.16
C TYR A 265 1.52 9.82 -5.08
N ASP A 266 1.98 10.28 -6.24
CA ASP A 266 3.12 11.18 -6.39
C ASP A 266 2.75 12.62 -6.02
N ARG A 267 3.79 13.46 -5.89
CA ARG A 267 3.66 14.89 -5.58
C ARG A 267 2.60 15.59 -6.41
N ASP A 268 2.58 15.37 -7.72
CA ASP A 268 1.79 16.13 -8.68
C ASP A 268 0.53 15.40 -9.17
N THR A 269 0.23 14.20 -8.65
CA THR A 269 -0.92 13.39 -9.10
C THR A 269 -2.24 14.16 -8.97
N LEU A 270 -2.53 14.73 -7.79
CA LEU A 270 -3.76 15.49 -7.58
C LEU A 270 -3.78 16.82 -8.36
N LYS A 271 -2.61 17.45 -8.56
CA LYS A 271 -2.50 18.66 -9.39
C LYS A 271 -2.85 18.35 -10.84
N THR A 272 -2.28 17.30 -11.40
CA THR A 272 -2.58 16.85 -12.76
C THR A 272 -4.05 16.52 -12.94
N GLU A 273 -4.66 15.85 -11.95
CA GLU A 273 -6.09 15.56 -11.95
C GLU A 273 -6.93 16.83 -11.90
N PHE A 274 -6.59 17.77 -11.04
CA PHE A 274 -7.26 19.06 -10.91
C PHE A 274 -7.19 19.85 -12.22
N GLU A 275 -6.00 20.01 -12.79
CA GLU A 275 -5.78 20.75 -14.04
C GLU A 275 -6.53 20.09 -15.21
N ARG A 276 -6.55 18.77 -15.29
CA ARG A 276 -7.31 18.01 -16.27
C ARG A 276 -8.81 18.28 -16.17
N ASP A 277 -9.36 18.27 -14.97
CA ASP A 277 -10.81 18.42 -14.75
C ASP A 277 -11.23 19.89 -14.97
N VAL A 278 -10.41 20.86 -14.59
CA VAL A 278 -10.58 22.28 -14.92
C VAL A 278 -10.60 22.49 -16.44
N ALA A 279 -9.64 21.90 -17.14
CA ALA A 279 -9.56 21.98 -18.61
C ALA A 279 -10.78 21.39 -19.33
N LYS A 280 -11.45 20.42 -18.69
CA LYS A 280 -12.71 19.84 -19.18
C LYS A 280 -13.94 20.65 -18.79
N GLY A 281 -13.79 21.74 -18.05
CA GLY A 281 -14.91 22.55 -17.56
C GLY A 281 -15.75 21.87 -16.49
N LEU A 282 -15.20 20.87 -15.79
CA LEU A 282 -15.90 20.18 -14.71
C LEU A 282 -15.92 21.05 -13.45
N PRO A 283 -17.02 21.02 -12.66
CA PRO A 283 -17.06 21.71 -11.38
C PRO A 283 -16.20 20.97 -10.36
N ILE A 284 -14.96 21.44 -10.22
CA ILE A 284 -13.99 20.89 -9.27
C ILE A 284 -13.35 22.02 -8.46
N ASP A 285 -13.25 21.82 -7.14
CA ASP A 285 -12.46 22.68 -6.28
C ASP A 285 -11.00 22.22 -6.24
N PRO A 286 -10.07 23.14 -5.92
CA PRO A 286 -8.70 22.77 -5.62
C PRO A 286 -8.64 21.67 -4.54
N PRO A 287 -7.72 20.72 -4.66
CA PRO A 287 -7.57 19.67 -3.64
C PRO A 287 -7.26 20.29 -2.27
N ALA A 288 -8.03 19.86 -1.25
CA ALA A 288 -7.90 20.37 0.11
C ALA A 288 -6.52 20.06 0.70
N HIS A 289 -5.95 21.00 1.47
CA HIS A 289 -4.68 20.86 2.20
C HIS A 289 -3.45 20.54 1.31
N TYR A 290 -3.55 20.77 0.01
CA TYR A 290 -2.55 20.33 -0.96
C TYR A 290 -1.67 21.47 -1.47
N PHE A 291 -2.26 22.60 -1.86
CA PHE A 291 -1.50 23.77 -2.29
C PHE A 291 -1.13 24.70 -1.13
N THR A 292 0.04 25.35 -1.23
CA THR A 292 0.51 26.34 -0.26
C THR A 292 0.27 27.78 -0.72
N ASP A 293 -0.21 27.97 -1.96
CA ASP A 293 -0.46 29.27 -2.58
C ASP A 293 -1.86 29.32 -3.21
N SER A 294 -2.43 30.51 -3.27
CA SER A 294 -3.75 30.76 -3.85
C SER A 294 -3.81 30.56 -5.39
N SER A 295 -2.67 30.59 -6.06
CA SER A 295 -2.56 30.32 -7.50
C SER A 295 -2.49 28.82 -7.85
N CYS A 296 -2.57 27.95 -6.85
CA CYS A 296 -2.55 26.47 -7.02
C CYS A 296 -1.33 25.96 -7.79
N THR A 297 -0.16 26.54 -7.53
CA THR A 297 1.10 26.20 -8.21
C THR A 297 2.07 25.42 -7.33
N LYS A 298 2.07 25.67 -6.02
CA LYS A 298 3.03 25.08 -5.07
C LYS A 298 2.41 23.99 -4.24
N VAL A 299 2.85 22.77 -4.46
CA VAL A 299 2.38 21.57 -3.76
C VAL A 299 3.14 21.36 -2.45
N ARG A 300 2.41 21.01 -1.39
CA ARG A 300 2.95 20.52 -0.13
C ARG A 300 2.74 18.99 -0.04
N VAL A 301 3.83 18.25 0.05
CA VAL A 301 3.79 16.80 0.27
C VAL A 301 3.86 16.51 1.77
N THR A 302 2.87 15.80 2.29
CA THR A 302 2.75 15.48 3.73
C THR A 302 2.47 14.00 4.00
N TRP A 303 2.43 13.14 2.99
CA TRP A 303 2.01 11.74 3.11
C TRP A 303 3.12 10.71 2.80
N THR A 304 4.20 11.11 2.17
CA THR A 304 5.21 10.16 1.64
C THR A 304 5.87 9.32 2.73
N SER A 305 6.19 9.91 3.90
CA SER A 305 6.81 9.16 5.00
C SER A 305 5.86 8.11 5.59
N ALA A 306 4.59 8.48 5.82
CA ALA A 306 3.58 7.54 6.28
C ALA A 306 3.33 6.42 5.26
N ALA A 307 3.28 6.75 3.97
CA ALA A 307 3.12 5.78 2.89
C ALA A 307 4.28 4.77 2.86
N ASN A 308 5.51 5.22 2.94
CA ASN A 308 6.67 4.33 2.98
C ASN A 308 6.66 3.42 4.21
N LEU A 309 6.34 3.94 5.40
CA LEU A 309 6.21 3.13 6.60
C LEU A 309 5.08 2.11 6.49
N PHE A 310 3.91 2.50 5.98
CA PHE A 310 2.77 1.61 5.80
C PHE A 310 3.12 0.39 4.92
N TYR A 311 3.69 0.62 3.73
CA TYR A 311 4.04 -0.47 2.82
C TYR A 311 5.23 -1.30 3.33
N THR A 312 6.22 -0.69 3.95
CA THR A 312 7.34 -1.42 4.58
C THR A 312 6.85 -2.28 5.75
N ASN A 313 5.96 -1.76 6.59
CA ASN A 313 5.35 -2.51 7.68
C ASN A 313 4.50 -3.68 7.16
N TRP A 314 3.71 -3.46 6.10
CA TRP A 314 2.96 -4.52 5.47
C TRP A 314 3.86 -5.64 4.97
N LEU A 315 4.89 -5.33 4.17
CA LEU A 315 5.85 -6.32 3.67
C LEU A 315 6.52 -7.07 4.81
N ASN A 316 6.90 -6.39 5.88
CA ASN A 316 7.59 -7.01 7.01
C ASN A 316 6.64 -7.85 7.88
N TYR A 317 5.57 -7.25 8.42
CA TYR A 317 4.76 -7.86 9.47
C TYR A 317 3.58 -8.68 8.96
N TYR A 318 3.04 -8.36 7.78
CA TYR A 318 1.86 -9.02 7.23
C TYR A 318 2.19 -9.99 6.10
N VAL A 319 3.37 -9.90 5.52
CA VAL A 319 3.82 -10.75 4.42
C VAL A 319 5.00 -11.61 4.85
N TYR A 320 6.17 -11.02 5.03
CA TYR A 320 7.41 -11.76 5.26
C TYR A 320 7.38 -12.64 6.52
N GLN A 321 6.96 -12.10 7.67
CA GLN A 321 7.02 -12.80 8.95
C GLN A 321 5.94 -13.86 9.12
N VAL A 322 4.83 -13.77 8.39
CA VAL A 322 3.69 -14.68 8.52
C VAL A 322 3.60 -15.71 7.39
N THR A 323 4.31 -15.50 6.28
CA THR A 323 4.32 -16.48 5.20
C THR A 323 5.02 -17.76 5.65
N PRO A 324 4.37 -18.93 5.52
CA PRO A 324 4.98 -20.21 5.86
C PRO A 324 6.21 -20.46 4.99
N PHE A 325 7.33 -20.77 5.60
CA PHE A 325 8.49 -21.26 4.89
C PHE A 325 8.24 -22.74 4.53
N LYS A 326 8.10 -23.05 3.26
CA LYS A 326 8.08 -24.44 2.77
C LYS A 326 9.44 -24.70 2.16
N PHE A 327 10.17 -25.67 2.75
CA PHE A 327 11.37 -26.25 2.15
C PHE A 327 11.02 -26.98 0.85
#